data_252340c1a5698c25deaa2ada440d4f82
#
_entry.id   252340c1a5698c25deaa2ada440d4f82
#
_cell.length_a   1.000
_cell.length_b   1.000
_cell.length_c   1.000
_cell.angle_alpha   90.00
_cell.angle_beta   90.00
_cell.angle_gamma   90.00
#
_symmetry.space_group_name_H-M   'P 1'
#
loop_
_entity.id
_entity.type
_entity.pdbx_description
1 polymer ?
#
loop_
_entity_poly.entity_id
_entity_poly.type
_entity_poly.pdbx_seq_one_letter_code
_entity_poly.pdbx_strand_id
1 'polypeptide(L)'
;MTKKDFASAFPMITWLRALSGHLAHKDIGGFDKNRWMAEINGEKYINEISIPGSHDTCALYEPIRQLAKCQYHTVTDQLNMGVRYIDIRANVVKDDLVISHGPIFQGVTFDEIIGQCYDFLEKNPSETVIVSLKHELVSRDKNNAFIPLFIEKLETHRDMWYTENRLPKLCEVRGKLILFSRVENLNLGIDASKDWIHNSSSLIENDDFRLHIQDTFKVKSVEAAWELAKNHIHRIVNESDGKKNLSINFHSGILGYPHVIKVAKHVNAEFLKFIGNKKIHLGVAVFDFITPEICNAVIGTNK
;
A
#
# COMPACT_ATOMS: atom_id res chain seq x y z
N MET A 1 10.38 -13.32 -24.47
CA MET A 1 9.86 -14.56 -23.87
C MET A 1 8.35 -14.49 -23.90
N THR A 2 7.69 -15.44 -24.51
CA THR A 2 6.22 -15.48 -24.52
C THR A 2 5.70 -15.96 -23.15
N LYS A 3 4.38 -15.81 -22.86
CA LYS A 3 3.75 -16.38 -21.64
C LYS A 3 4.14 -17.86 -21.42
N LYS A 4 4.37 -18.63 -22.49
CA LYS A 4 4.84 -20.02 -22.45
C LYS A 4 6.28 -20.16 -21.94
N ASP A 5 7.17 -19.24 -22.30
CA ASP A 5 8.58 -19.32 -21.89
C ASP A 5 8.75 -18.97 -20.40
N PHE A 6 7.85 -18.15 -19.82
CA PHE A 6 7.81 -17.84 -18.40
C PHE A 6 7.33 -19.03 -17.56
N ALA A 7 6.29 -19.72 -18.02
CA ALA A 7 5.71 -20.89 -17.33
C ALA A 7 6.71 -22.07 -17.27
N SER A 8 7.58 -22.23 -18.28
CA SER A 8 8.57 -23.29 -18.29
C SER A 8 9.79 -23.02 -17.40
N ALA A 9 10.07 -21.76 -17.11
CA ALA A 9 11.17 -21.37 -16.23
C ALA A 9 10.83 -21.47 -14.73
N PHE A 10 9.52 -21.48 -14.39
CA PHE A 10 9.04 -21.51 -13.00
C PHE A 10 7.76 -22.35 -12.83
N PRO A 11 7.88 -23.68 -12.85
CA PRO A 11 6.70 -24.58 -12.81
C PRO A 11 5.87 -24.50 -11.51
N MET A 12 6.38 -23.90 -10.43
CA MET A 12 5.66 -23.75 -9.15
C MET A 12 4.62 -22.62 -9.13
N ILE A 13 4.66 -21.67 -10.05
CA ILE A 13 3.74 -20.50 -10.04
C ILE A 13 2.32 -20.92 -10.43
N THR A 14 2.19 -21.96 -11.26
CA THR A 14 0.88 -22.47 -11.73
C THR A 14 0.06 -23.11 -10.62
N TRP A 15 0.67 -23.65 -9.57
CA TRP A 15 -0.02 -24.30 -8.45
C TRP A 15 -0.62 -23.32 -7.43
N LEU A 16 -0.05 -22.12 -7.28
CA LEU A 16 -0.58 -21.08 -6.37
C LEU A 16 -1.90 -20.47 -6.86
N ARG A 17 -2.16 -20.51 -8.17
CA ARG A 17 -3.44 -20.06 -8.76
C ARG A 17 -4.63 -20.98 -8.48
N ALA A 18 -4.38 -22.25 -8.15
CA ALA A 18 -5.43 -23.26 -7.93
C ALA A 18 -5.96 -23.30 -6.49
N LEU A 19 -5.31 -22.62 -5.53
CA LEU A 19 -5.67 -22.65 -4.10
C LEU A 19 -6.39 -21.39 -3.61
N SER A 20 -6.76 -20.44 -4.48
CA SER A 20 -7.64 -19.32 -4.13
C SER A 20 -9.10 -19.78 -4.01
N GLY A 21 -9.35 -20.71 -3.10
CA GLY A 21 -10.70 -20.98 -2.64
C GLY A 21 -11.24 -19.74 -1.95
N HIS A 22 -12.40 -19.25 -2.38
CA HIS A 22 -13.15 -18.19 -1.73
C HIS A 22 -13.34 -18.54 -0.25
N LEU A 23 -12.49 -17.99 0.61
CA LEU A 23 -12.76 -17.97 2.04
C LEU A 23 -13.89 -16.96 2.25
N ALA A 24 -15.10 -17.45 2.41
CA ALA A 24 -16.22 -16.66 2.91
C ALA A 24 -15.84 -16.15 4.33
N HIS A 25 -15.33 -14.93 4.41
CA HIS A 25 -15.04 -14.30 5.68
C HIS A 25 -16.35 -13.99 6.39
N LYS A 26 -16.59 -14.66 7.52
CA LYS A 26 -17.69 -14.32 8.43
C LYS A 26 -17.51 -12.89 8.93
N ASP A 27 -18.55 -12.06 8.76
CA ASP A 27 -18.62 -10.70 9.27
C ASP A 27 -18.40 -10.68 10.79
N ILE A 28 -17.26 -10.15 11.21
CA ILE A 28 -17.01 -9.77 12.60
C ILE A 28 -16.96 -8.25 12.60
N GLY A 29 -18.10 -7.60 12.90
CA GLY A 29 -18.12 -6.15 13.08
C GLY A 29 -19.21 -5.36 12.37
N GLY A 30 -20.15 -5.98 11.66
CA GLY A 30 -21.37 -5.32 11.20
C GLY A 30 -21.23 -4.31 10.06
N PHE A 31 -20.14 -4.32 9.29
CA PHE A 31 -19.98 -3.55 8.06
C PHE A 31 -19.39 -4.41 6.92
N ASP A 32 -19.77 -4.07 5.68
CA ASP A 32 -19.24 -4.71 4.49
C ASP A 32 -17.81 -4.19 4.21
N LYS A 33 -16.80 -5.04 4.40
CA LYS A 33 -15.39 -4.72 4.19
C LYS A 33 -15.07 -4.33 2.76
N ASN A 34 -15.82 -4.83 1.81
CA ASN A 34 -15.64 -4.49 0.40
C ASN A 34 -16.13 -3.08 0.08
N ARG A 35 -17.02 -2.53 0.92
CA ARG A 35 -17.70 -1.26 0.67
C ARG A 35 -17.72 -0.32 1.88
N TRP A 36 -16.72 -0.41 2.75
CA TRP A 36 -16.70 0.34 4.00
C TRP A 36 -16.63 1.87 3.80
N MET A 37 -16.08 2.33 2.68
CA MET A 37 -16.05 3.76 2.37
C MET A 37 -17.44 4.30 1.97
N ALA A 38 -18.41 3.42 1.63
CA ALA A 38 -19.78 3.84 1.39
C ALA A 38 -20.41 4.53 2.61
N GLU A 39 -19.99 4.16 3.83
CA GLU A 39 -20.48 4.75 5.08
C GLU A 39 -19.75 6.05 5.46
N ILE A 40 -18.70 6.43 4.73
CA ILE A 40 -17.93 7.66 4.99
C ILE A 40 -18.55 8.83 4.24
N ASN A 41 -18.69 9.98 4.91
CA ASN A 41 -19.12 11.21 4.26
C ASN A 41 -18.18 11.57 3.10
N GLY A 42 -18.74 11.71 1.90
CA GLY A 42 -17.97 12.03 0.68
C GLY A 42 -17.26 13.38 0.70
N GLU A 43 -17.71 14.32 1.55
CA GLU A 43 -17.08 15.63 1.71
C GLU A 43 -15.78 15.60 2.52
N LYS A 44 -15.49 14.50 3.23
CA LYS A 44 -14.19 14.33 3.89
C LYS A 44 -13.07 14.23 2.89
N TYR A 45 -11.97 14.91 3.18
CA TYR A 45 -10.72 14.72 2.46
C TYR A 45 -10.10 13.35 2.82
N ILE A 46 -9.32 12.81 1.89
CA ILE A 46 -8.70 11.49 2.08
C ILE A 46 -7.78 11.44 3.32
N ASN A 47 -7.19 12.57 3.69
CA ASN A 47 -6.36 12.67 4.90
C ASN A 47 -7.16 12.69 6.22
N GLU A 48 -8.49 12.80 6.18
CA GLU A 48 -9.37 12.73 7.34
C GLU A 48 -9.91 11.32 7.60
N ILE A 49 -9.45 10.35 6.82
CA ILE A 49 -9.91 8.96 6.87
C ILE A 49 -8.76 8.07 7.34
N SER A 50 -9.03 7.21 8.31
CA SER A 50 -8.10 6.15 8.70
C SER A 50 -8.18 5.01 7.70
N ILE A 51 -7.07 4.73 7.02
CA ILE A 51 -7.02 3.84 5.87
C ILE A 51 -6.06 2.66 6.16
N PRO A 52 -6.54 1.41 6.13
CA PRO A 52 -5.64 0.26 6.21
C PRO A 52 -4.85 0.12 4.91
N GLY A 53 -3.55 -0.11 5.07
CA GLY A 53 -2.59 -0.27 3.98
C GLY A 53 -1.69 -1.48 4.16
N SER A 54 -1.15 -1.99 3.06
CA SER A 54 -0.18 -3.08 3.04
C SER A 54 1.16 -2.62 2.50
N HIS A 55 2.23 -2.93 3.25
CA HIS A 55 3.62 -2.70 2.85
C HIS A 55 4.00 -3.75 1.80
N ASP A 56 4.68 -3.30 0.75
CA ASP A 56 5.14 -4.17 -0.34
C ASP A 56 4.05 -5.20 -0.75
N THR A 57 2.91 -4.65 -1.11
CA THR A 57 1.59 -5.32 -1.22
C THR A 57 1.66 -6.62 -2.01
N CYS A 58 2.51 -6.69 -3.02
CA CYS A 58 2.63 -7.82 -3.92
C CYS A 58 3.77 -8.78 -3.56
N ALA A 59 4.50 -8.56 -2.44
CA ALA A 59 5.62 -9.39 -2.04
C ALA A 59 5.13 -10.70 -1.40
N LEU A 60 4.66 -11.63 -2.23
CA LEU A 60 4.12 -12.94 -1.86
C LEU A 60 5.12 -14.07 -2.09
N TYR A 61 6.02 -13.91 -3.07
CA TYR A 61 6.99 -14.92 -3.46
C TYR A 61 8.25 -14.82 -2.59
N GLU A 62 8.71 -15.95 -2.12
CA GLU A 62 9.84 -16.06 -1.21
C GLU A 62 10.80 -17.16 -1.69
N PRO A 63 11.73 -16.83 -2.61
CA PRO A 63 12.70 -17.80 -3.12
C PRO A 63 13.71 -18.25 -2.07
N ILE A 64 13.97 -17.40 -1.07
CA ILE A 64 14.87 -17.66 0.05
C ILE A 64 14.11 -17.32 1.33
N ARG A 65 14.03 -18.27 2.25
CA ARG A 65 13.23 -18.18 3.47
C ARG A 65 13.43 -16.86 4.22
N GLN A 66 12.34 -16.17 4.51
CA GLN A 66 12.23 -14.90 5.28
C GLN A 66 12.92 -13.68 4.66
N LEU A 67 13.17 -13.70 3.33
CA LEU A 67 13.94 -12.66 2.68
C LEU A 67 13.10 -11.60 1.97
N ALA A 68 11.99 -12.00 1.37
CA ALA A 68 11.27 -11.14 0.44
C ALA A 68 9.76 -11.10 0.68
N LYS A 69 9.22 -11.97 1.51
CA LYS A 69 7.78 -12.04 1.72
C LYS A 69 7.32 -11.03 2.75
N CYS A 70 6.41 -10.15 2.33
CA CYS A 70 5.79 -9.13 3.19
C CYS A 70 4.29 -9.37 3.38
N GLN A 71 3.64 -10.19 2.54
CA GLN A 71 2.20 -10.47 2.61
C GLN A 71 1.91 -11.96 2.41
N TYR A 72 0.75 -12.41 2.95
CA TYR A 72 0.24 -13.77 2.71
C TYR A 72 -0.89 -13.81 1.68
N HIS A 73 -1.61 -12.71 1.50
CA HIS A 73 -2.83 -12.59 0.73
C HIS A 73 -2.58 -11.92 -0.62
N THR A 74 -3.29 -12.35 -1.66
CA THR A 74 -3.27 -11.69 -2.97
C THR A 74 -3.79 -10.26 -2.87
N VAL A 75 -3.54 -9.42 -3.89
CA VAL A 75 -4.08 -8.05 -3.90
C VAL A 75 -5.60 -8.06 -3.84
N THR A 76 -6.26 -8.95 -4.57
CA THR A 76 -7.72 -9.14 -4.51
C THR A 76 -8.19 -9.47 -3.09
N ASP A 77 -7.50 -10.40 -2.39
CA ASP A 77 -7.87 -10.76 -1.02
C ASP A 77 -7.66 -9.57 -0.06
N GLN A 78 -6.56 -8.84 -0.22
CA GLN A 78 -6.25 -7.67 0.60
C GLN A 78 -7.31 -6.56 0.42
N LEU A 79 -7.74 -6.27 -0.81
CA LEU A 79 -8.83 -5.32 -1.09
C LEU A 79 -10.16 -5.79 -0.46
N ASN A 80 -10.47 -7.08 -0.56
CA ASN A 80 -11.66 -7.69 0.05
C ASN A 80 -11.60 -7.71 1.59
N MET A 81 -10.43 -7.68 2.19
CA MET A 81 -10.25 -7.50 3.64
C MET A 81 -10.44 -6.05 4.12
N GLY A 82 -10.45 -5.08 3.21
CA GLY A 82 -10.63 -3.66 3.52
C GLY A 82 -9.41 -2.77 3.25
N VAL A 83 -8.30 -3.31 2.74
CA VAL A 83 -7.12 -2.52 2.36
C VAL A 83 -7.47 -1.51 1.25
N ARG A 84 -7.05 -0.24 1.42
CA ARG A 84 -7.25 0.84 0.44
C ARG A 84 -5.98 1.66 0.18
N TYR A 85 -4.86 1.24 0.72
CA TYR A 85 -3.52 1.73 0.34
C TYR A 85 -2.65 0.53 0.02
N ILE A 86 -2.13 0.51 -1.21
CA ILE A 86 -1.25 -0.55 -1.71
C ILE A 86 0.10 0.03 -2.09
N ASP A 87 1.18 -0.56 -1.58
CA ASP A 87 2.57 -0.19 -1.86
C ASP A 87 3.08 -1.05 -3.01
N ILE A 88 3.08 -0.48 -4.21
CA ILE A 88 3.48 -1.12 -5.46
C ILE A 88 4.90 -0.73 -5.82
N ARG A 89 5.76 -1.73 -5.93
CA ARG A 89 7.16 -1.57 -6.32
C ARG A 89 7.42 -2.29 -7.63
N ALA A 90 7.81 -1.53 -8.65
CA ALA A 90 7.99 -2.06 -9.99
C ALA A 90 9.38 -1.73 -10.54
N ASN A 91 9.81 -2.55 -11.49
CA ASN A 91 11.03 -2.38 -12.26
C ASN A 91 10.75 -2.57 -13.74
N VAL A 92 11.60 -1.99 -14.57
CA VAL A 92 11.60 -2.25 -16.03
C VAL A 92 12.31 -3.56 -16.29
N VAL A 93 11.62 -4.49 -16.97
CA VAL A 93 12.23 -5.72 -17.49
C VAL A 93 11.80 -5.88 -18.95
N LYS A 94 12.76 -5.76 -19.86
CA LYS A 94 12.49 -5.63 -21.30
C LYS A 94 11.61 -4.38 -21.50
N ASP A 95 10.47 -4.52 -22.13
CA ASP A 95 9.54 -3.44 -22.45
C ASP A 95 8.28 -3.51 -21.59
N ASP A 96 8.39 -3.95 -20.31
CA ASP A 96 7.26 -4.06 -19.40
C ASP A 96 7.63 -3.68 -17.95
N LEU A 97 6.62 -3.29 -17.17
CA LEU A 97 6.73 -3.06 -15.74
C LEU A 97 6.40 -4.35 -14.97
N VAL A 98 7.37 -4.84 -14.23
CA VAL A 98 7.24 -6.05 -13.41
C VAL A 98 7.33 -5.73 -11.92
N ILE A 99 6.57 -6.43 -11.12
CA ILE A 99 6.57 -6.24 -9.67
C ILE A 99 7.78 -6.92 -9.04
N SER A 100 8.46 -6.20 -8.16
CA SER A 100 9.68 -6.68 -7.51
C SER A 100 9.78 -6.20 -6.06
N HIS A 101 10.39 -7.01 -5.21
CA HIS A 101 10.89 -6.60 -3.90
C HIS A 101 12.43 -6.59 -3.95
N GLY A 102 13.02 -5.41 -4.02
CA GLY A 102 14.42 -5.27 -4.38
C GLY A 102 14.72 -5.99 -5.72
N PRO A 103 15.74 -6.88 -5.77
CA PRO A 103 16.07 -7.62 -6.98
C PRO A 103 15.17 -8.85 -7.25
N ILE A 104 14.21 -9.14 -6.36
CA ILE A 104 13.41 -10.37 -6.41
C ILE A 104 12.09 -10.10 -7.13
N PHE A 105 11.96 -10.63 -8.34
CA PHE A 105 10.74 -10.59 -9.12
C PHE A 105 9.62 -11.39 -8.45
N GLN A 106 8.43 -10.81 -8.35
CA GLN A 106 7.29 -11.41 -7.66
C GLN A 106 6.38 -12.27 -8.54
N GLY A 107 6.76 -12.52 -9.79
CA GLY A 107 6.04 -13.39 -10.72
C GLY A 107 4.80 -12.77 -11.36
N VAL A 108 4.60 -11.46 -11.20
CA VAL A 108 3.45 -10.72 -11.73
C VAL A 108 3.90 -9.40 -12.34
N THR A 109 3.11 -8.89 -13.29
CA THR A 109 3.30 -7.59 -13.93
C THR A 109 2.48 -6.50 -13.25
N PHE A 110 2.79 -5.25 -13.55
CA PHE A 110 2.01 -4.10 -13.10
C PHE A 110 0.56 -4.20 -13.58
N ASP A 111 0.34 -4.55 -14.85
CA ASP A 111 -0.99 -4.66 -15.45
C ASP A 111 -1.85 -5.74 -14.77
N GLU A 112 -1.24 -6.89 -14.42
CA GLU A 112 -1.96 -7.95 -13.69
C GLU A 112 -2.41 -7.49 -12.29
N ILE A 113 -1.65 -6.63 -11.65
CA ILE A 113 -2.00 -6.08 -10.32
C ILE A 113 -3.05 -4.98 -10.44
N ILE A 114 -2.84 -4.03 -11.35
CA ILE A 114 -3.79 -2.92 -11.53
C ILE A 114 -5.13 -3.41 -12.08
N GLY A 115 -5.12 -4.44 -12.94
CA GLY A 115 -6.35 -5.11 -13.37
C GLY A 115 -7.18 -5.66 -12.21
N GLN A 116 -6.56 -6.23 -11.16
CA GLN A 116 -7.28 -6.65 -9.95
C GLN A 116 -7.91 -5.45 -9.22
N CYS A 117 -7.26 -4.30 -9.23
CA CYS A 117 -7.79 -3.08 -8.62
C CYS A 117 -8.99 -2.52 -9.43
N TYR A 118 -8.91 -2.54 -10.76
CA TYR A 118 -10.03 -2.15 -11.63
C TYR A 118 -11.23 -3.06 -11.39
N ASP A 119 -11.05 -4.38 -11.44
CA ASP A 119 -12.10 -5.37 -11.18
C ASP A 119 -12.76 -5.17 -9.81
N PHE A 120 -11.98 -4.78 -8.80
CA PHE A 120 -12.49 -4.47 -7.47
C PHE A 120 -13.34 -3.20 -7.47
N LEU A 121 -12.85 -2.11 -8.06
CA LEU A 121 -13.54 -0.82 -8.07
C LEU A 121 -14.82 -0.84 -8.92
N GLU A 122 -14.85 -1.58 -10.03
CA GLU A 122 -16.07 -1.80 -10.82
C GLU A 122 -17.18 -2.45 -9.99
N LYS A 123 -16.83 -3.43 -9.16
CA LYS A 123 -17.76 -4.12 -8.26
C LYS A 123 -18.13 -3.28 -7.03
N ASN A 124 -17.26 -2.35 -6.63
CA ASN A 124 -17.38 -1.55 -5.41
C ASN A 124 -17.15 -0.06 -5.71
N PRO A 125 -18.05 0.60 -6.46
CA PRO A 125 -17.87 1.97 -6.95
C PRO A 125 -17.90 3.05 -5.85
N SER A 126 -18.25 2.70 -4.62
CA SER A 126 -18.14 3.59 -3.46
C SER A 126 -16.71 3.77 -2.96
N GLU A 127 -15.82 2.85 -3.32
CA GLU A 127 -14.47 2.75 -2.83
C GLU A 127 -13.48 3.57 -3.66
N THR A 128 -12.30 3.82 -3.09
CA THR A 128 -11.10 4.29 -3.80
C THR A 128 -9.89 3.54 -3.27
N VAL A 129 -8.84 3.42 -4.07
CA VAL A 129 -7.59 2.78 -3.65
C VAL A 129 -6.42 3.71 -3.94
N ILE A 130 -5.61 3.98 -2.91
CA ILE A 130 -4.35 4.71 -3.05
C ILE A 130 -3.28 3.74 -3.54
N VAL A 131 -2.71 4.02 -4.70
CA VAL A 131 -1.60 3.27 -5.30
C VAL A 131 -0.30 4.04 -5.06
N SER A 132 0.47 3.63 -4.06
CA SER A 132 1.82 4.13 -3.83
C SER A 132 2.77 3.45 -4.81
N LEU A 133 3.19 4.17 -5.83
CA LEU A 133 4.05 3.64 -6.90
C LEU A 133 5.50 4.02 -6.66
N LYS A 134 6.38 3.04 -6.62
CA LYS A 134 7.83 3.21 -6.50
C LYS A 134 8.58 2.49 -7.61
N HIS A 135 9.54 3.18 -8.23
CA HIS A 135 10.56 2.55 -9.07
C HIS A 135 11.64 1.94 -8.15
N GLU A 136 11.67 0.60 -8.04
CA GLU A 136 12.45 -0.06 -6.98
C GLU A 136 13.95 -0.08 -7.26
N LEU A 137 14.37 -0.28 -8.52
CA LEU A 137 15.77 -0.36 -8.92
C LEU A 137 16.09 0.63 -10.05
N VAL A 138 16.00 1.93 -9.77
CA VAL A 138 16.26 3.03 -10.71
C VAL A 138 17.59 2.84 -11.47
N SER A 139 18.65 2.43 -10.78
CA SER A 139 19.98 2.24 -11.38
C SER A 139 20.05 1.16 -12.46
N ARG A 140 19.04 0.30 -12.58
CA ARG A 140 18.95 -0.74 -13.62
C ARG A 140 18.21 -0.29 -14.87
N ASP A 141 17.43 0.79 -14.78
CA ASP A 141 16.71 1.39 -15.91
C ASP A 141 17.61 2.37 -16.69
N LYS A 142 18.53 1.80 -17.47
CA LYS A 142 19.52 2.57 -18.24
C LYS A 142 18.91 3.48 -19.31
N ASN A 143 17.69 3.17 -19.76
CA ASN A 143 17.02 3.87 -20.86
C ASN A 143 15.95 4.85 -20.34
N ASN A 144 15.79 4.99 -19.02
CA ASN A 144 14.72 5.77 -18.41
C ASN A 144 13.32 5.39 -18.92
N ALA A 145 13.09 4.10 -19.12
CA ALA A 145 11.89 3.56 -19.74
C ALA A 145 10.70 3.47 -18.77
N PHE A 146 10.94 3.56 -17.44
CA PHE A 146 9.89 3.38 -16.44
C PHE A 146 8.73 4.36 -16.62
N ILE A 147 9.03 5.65 -16.71
CA ILE A 147 7.99 6.69 -16.83
C ILE A 147 7.18 6.55 -18.11
N PRO A 148 7.79 6.44 -19.31
CA PRO A 148 7.04 6.21 -20.55
C PRO A 148 6.13 4.98 -20.49
N LEU A 149 6.63 3.84 -20.00
CA LEU A 149 5.85 2.61 -19.87
C LEU A 149 4.69 2.77 -18.86
N PHE A 150 4.93 3.44 -17.74
CA PHE A 150 3.88 3.69 -16.76
C PHE A 150 2.77 4.59 -17.34
N ILE A 151 3.15 5.67 -18.04
CA ILE A 151 2.18 6.59 -18.67
C ILE A 151 1.35 5.84 -19.72
N GLU A 152 1.96 5.03 -20.58
CA GLU A 152 1.25 4.21 -21.57
C GLU A 152 0.18 3.33 -20.90
N LYS A 153 0.53 2.64 -19.80
CA LYS A 153 -0.39 1.79 -19.04
C LYS A 153 -1.50 2.59 -18.35
N LEU A 154 -1.17 3.75 -17.78
CA LEU A 154 -2.14 4.63 -17.13
C LEU A 154 -3.15 5.17 -18.13
N GLU A 155 -2.71 5.61 -19.33
CA GLU A 155 -3.57 6.18 -20.37
C GLU A 155 -4.59 5.17 -20.93
N THR A 156 -4.33 3.86 -20.82
CA THR A 156 -5.28 2.81 -21.21
C THR A 156 -6.61 2.87 -20.42
N HIS A 157 -6.56 3.35 -19.17
CA HIS A 157 -7.72 3.51 -18.27
C HIS A 157 -7.67 4.85 -17.52
N ARG A 158 -7.40 5.93 -18.25
CA ARG A 158 -7.12 7.25 -17.69
C ARG A 158 -8.24 7.79 -16.80
N ASP A 159 -9.47 7.48 -17.11
CA ASP A 159 -10.67 7.84 -16.37
C ASP A 159 -10.78 7.18 -15.00
N MET A 160 -10.14 6.05 -14.80
CA MET A 160 -10.06 5.36 -13.52
C MET A 160 -8.94 5.87 -12.60
N TRP A 161 -8.17 6.87 -13.02
CA TRP A 161 -7.08 7.42 -12.23
C TRP A 161 -7.33 8.86 -11.81
N TYR A 162 -7.04 9.14 -10.54
CA TYR A 162 -6.86 10.48 -10.01
C TYR A 162 -5.35 10.77 -9.94
N THR A 163 -4.91 11.80 -10.68
CA THR A 163 -3.49 12.10 -10.89
C THR A 163 -3.13 13.55 -10.57
N GLU A 164 -3.96 14.26 -9.83
CA GLU A 164 -3.65 15.62 -9.39
C GLU A 164 -2.73 15.60 -8.18
N ASN A 165 -1.86 16.62 -8.06
CA ASN A 165 -0.96 16.79 -6.92
C ASN A 165 -1.65 17.58 -5.79
N ARG A 166 -2.80 17.11 -5.34
CA ARG A 166 -3.55 17.61 -4.18
C ARG A 166 -4.28 16.49 -3.46
N LEU A 167 -4.64 16.70 -2.23
CA LEU A 167 -5.45 15.73 -1.48
C LEU A 167 -6.93 15.90 -1.86
N PRO A 168 -7.57 14.87 -2.47
CA PRO A 168 -8.96 14.95 -2.90
C PRO A 168 -9.94 14.75 -1.75
N LYS A 169 -11.18 15.18 -1.97
CA LYS A 169 -12.33 14.68 -1.21
C LYS A 169 -12.69 13.27 -1.68
N LEU A 170 -13.27 12.47 -0.79
CA LEU A 170 -13.67 11.10 -1.11
C LEU A 170 -14.67 11.05 -2.28
N CYS A 171 -15.61 12.00 -2.39
CA CYS A 171 -16.57 12.07 -3.49
C CYS A 171 -15.92 12.28 -4.88
N GLU A 172 -14.74 12.90 -4.94
CA GLU A 172 -14.01 13.15 -6.20
C GLU A 172 -13.32 11.90 -6.75
N VAL A 173 -13.07 10.91 -5.86
CA VAL A 173 -12.21 9.74 -6.15
C VAL A 173 -12.90 8.39 -5.97
N ARG A 174 -14.20 8.37 -5.66
CA ARG A 174 -14.96 7.12 -5.65
C ARG A 174 -14.89 6.43 -7.01
N GLY A 175 -14.64 5.12 -7.01
CA GLY A 175 -14.44 4.32 -8.21
C GLY A 175 -13.06 4.52 -8.89
N LYS A 176 -12.13 5.27 -8.28
CA LYS A 176 -10.83 5.59 -8.88
C LYS A 176 -9.66 5.10 -8.05
N LEU A 177 -8.55 4.92 -8.74
CA LEU A 177 -7.22 4.77 -8.16
C LEU A 177 -6.61 6.16 -7.94
N ILE A 178 -6.09 6.43 -6.75
CA ILE A 178 -5.33 7.66 -6.45
C ILE A 178 -3.87 7.34 -6.64
N LEU A 179 -3.22 8.01 -7.58
CA LEU A 179 -1.77 7.88 -7.76
C LEU A 179 -1.05 8.65 -6.65
N PHE A 180 -0.29 7.92 -5.84
CA PHE A 180 0.65 8.43 -4.86
C PHE A 180 2.06 8.12 -5.35
N SER A 181 2.75 9.12 -5.90
CA SER A 181 3.98 8.92 -6.65
C SER A 181 5.22 9.02 -5.77
N ARG A 182 6.02 7.95 -5.78
CA ARG A 182 7.40 7.92 -5.25
C ARG A 182 8.42 7.83 -6.40
N VAL A 183 8.01 8.18 -7.61
CA VAL A 183 8.84 8.14 -8.82
C VAL A 183 9.28 9.55 -9.16
N GLU A 184 10.58 9.81 -9.06
CA GLU A 184 11.15 11.12 -9.41
C GLU A 184 10.82 11.51 -10.86
N ASN A 185 10.48 12.78 -11.07
CA ASN A 185 10.16 13.36 -12.37
C ASN A 185 8.91 12.79 -13.08
N LEU A 186 8.08 12.01 -12.42
CA LEU A 186 6.82 11.56 -13.00
C LEU A 186 5.83 12.72 -13.17
N ASN A 187 5.82 13.69 -12.24
CA ASN A 187 4.97 14.90 -12.24
C ASN A 187 3.45 14.59 -12.35
N LEU A 188 3.01 13.46 -11.88
CA LEU A 188 1.62 13.02 -11.81
C LEU A 188 1.31 12.48 -10.42
N GLY A 189 0.07 12.72 -9.96
CA GLY A 189 -0.43 12.25 -8.68
C GLY A 189 0.08 13.06 -7.49
N ILE A 190 -0.23 12.59 -6.29
CA ILE A 190 0.29 13.15 -5.03
C ILE A 190 1.79 12.85 -4.98
N ASP A 191 2.60 13.90 -5.16
CA ASP A 191 4.05 13.75 -5.27
C ASP A 191 4.70 13.55 -3.89
N ALA A 192 5.24 12.37 -3.68
CA ALA A 192 6.04 11.98 -2.52
C ALA A 192 7.45 11.52 -2.93
N SER A 193 7.90 11.85 -4.14
CA SER A 193 9.19 11.41 -4.68
C SER A 193 10.37 12.15 -4.08
N LYS A 194 10.17 13.42 -3.72
CA LYS A 194 11.19 14.26 -3.11
C LYS A 194 11.12 14.17 -1.59
N ASP A 195 12.25 14.24 -0.92
CA ASP A 195 12.37 14.32 0.54
C ASP A 195 11.83 13.09 1.31
N TRP A 196 11.47 12.00 0.63
CA TRP A 196 11.23 10.72 1.31
C TRP A 196 12.58 10.06 1.66
N ILE A 197 13.05 10.36 2.86
CA ILE A 197 14.36 9.91 3.33
C ILE A 197 14.31 8.40 3.62
N HIS A 198 15.20 7.65 2.99
CA HIS A 198 15.32 6.20 3.16
C HIS A 198 15.59 5.82 4.63
N ASN A 199 14.79 4.90 5.16
CA ASN A 199 14.90 4.39 6.53
C ASN A 199 14.80 5.49 7.61
N SER A 200 13.86 6.41 7.47
CA SER A 200 13.68 7.55 8.38
C SER A 200 12.23 8.00 8.42
N SER A 201 11.94 8.96 9.29
CA SER A 201 10.73 9.76 9.19
C SER A 201 10.99 10.96 8.29
N SER A 202 10.00 11.32 7.49
CA SER A 202 10.07 12.42 6.51
C SER A 202 8.87 13.34 6.64
N LEU A 203 9.09 14.62 6.35
CA LEU A 203 8.05 15.60 6.14
C LEU A 203 8.20 16.14 4.72
N ILE A 204 7.19 15.93 3.89
CA ILE A 204 7.12 16.46 2.54
C ILE A 204 6.01 17.51 2.52
N GLU A 205 6.32 18.70 2.04
CA GLU A 205 5.38 19.81 2.09
C GLU A 205 5.29 20.49 0.71
N ASN A 206 4.06 20.83 0.33
CA ASN A 206 3.77 21.76 -0.77
C ASN A 206 2.79 22.86 -0.29
N ASP A 207 2.26 23.65 -1.22
CA ASP A 207 1.35 24.76 -0.88
C ASP A 207 0.00 24.27 -0.32
N ASP A 208 -0.47 23.07 -0.71
CA ASP A 208 -1.80 22.53 -0.40
C ASP A 208 -1.82 21.56 0.78
N PHE A 209 -0.74 20.77 0.96
CA PHE A 209 -0.72 19.69 1.95
C PHE A 209 0.67 19.41 2.52
N ARG A 210 0.68 18.61 3.58
CA ARG A 210 1.88 17.97 4.15
C ARG A 210 1.70 16.46 4.20
N LEU A 211 2.78 15.74 3.92
CA LEU A 211 2.87 14.30 4.12
C LEU A 211 3.80 14.03 5.30
N HIS A 212 3.25 13.46 6.36
CA HIS A 212 4.02 12.99 7.52
C HIS A 212 4.25 11.50 7.36
N ILE A 213 5.49 11.11 7.07
CA ILE A 213 5.83 9.73 6.74
C ILE A 213 6.72 9.16 7.83
N GLN A 214 6.34 8.01 8.40
CA GLN A 214 7.19 7.17 9.24
C GLN A 214 7.53 5.91 8.45
N ASP A 215 8.79 5.80 7.98
CA ASP A 215 9.32 4.65 7.21
C ASP A 215 10.70 4.24 7.75
N THR A 216 10.86 4.23 9.09
CA THR A 216 12.07 3.74 9.75
C THR A 216 11.96 2.22 9.89
N PHE A 217 12.50 1.49 8.94
CA PHE A 217 12.33 0.04 8.87
C PHE A 217 13.52 -0.78 9.42
N LYS A 218 14.76 -0.23 9.48
CA LYS A 218 15.88 -0.89 10.14
C LYS A 218 15.83 -0.63 11.63
N VAL A 219 15.38 -1.61 12.39
CA VAL A 219 15.13 -1.45 13.82
C VAL A 219 16.12 -2.24 14.68
N LYS A 220 16.34 -1.77 15.91
CA LYS A 220 17.23 -2.41 16.88
C LYS A 220 16.56 -3.53 17.66
N SER A 221 15.23 -3.45 17.82
CA SER A 221 14.40 -4.47 18.46
C SER A 221 12.97 -4.40 17.94
N VAL A 222 12.15 -5.40 18.23
CA VAL A 222 10.74 -5.41 17.84
C VAL A 222 9.93 -4.36 18.62
N GLU A 223 10.31 -4.09 19.88
CA GLU A 223 9.73 -3.04 20.72
C GLU A 223 10.05 -1.65 20.15
N ALA A 224 11.29 -1.44 19.67
CA ALA A 224 11.68 -0.19 19.02
C ALA A 224 10.86 0.08 17.75
N ALA A 225 10.53 -0.95 16.96
CA ALA A 225 9.64 -0.82 15.79
C ALA A 225 8.24 -0.34 16.20
N TRP A 226 7.68 -0.95 17.26
CA TRP A 226 6.38 -0.54 17.77
C TRP A 226 6.39 0.88 18.32
N GLU A 227 7.40 1.27 19.11
CA GLU A 227 7.48 2.62 19.65
C GLU A 227 7.59 3.70 18.56
N LEU A 228 8.30 3.44 17.45
CA LEU A 228 8.35 4.34 16.29
C LEU A 228 6.95 4.55 15.70
N ALA A 229 6.23 3.47 15.42
CA ALA A 229 4.89 3.53 14.87
C ALA A 229 3.90 4.22 15.83
N LYS A 230 3.94 3.89 17.12
CA LYS A 230 3.10 4.46 18.16
C LYS A 230 3.35 5.95 18.36
N ASN A 231 4.61 6.37 18.39
CA ASN A 231 4.98 7.78 18.54
C ASN A 231 4.48 8.62 17.35
N HIS A 232 4.50 8.04 16.14
CA HIS A 232 3.94 8.70 14.97
C HIS A 232 2.42 8.88 15.06
N ILE A 233 1.67 7.88 15.56
CA ILE A 233 0.23 8.01 15.82
C ILE A 233 -0.03 9.18 16.79
N HIS A 234 0.71 9.29 17.87
CA HIS A 234 0.53 10.39 18.84
C HIS A 234 0.85 11.76 18.24
N ARG A 235 1.79 11.85 17.31
CA ARG A 235 2.14 13.10 16.65
C ARG A 235 1.01 13.62 15.77
N ILE A 236 0.36 12.76 14.98
CA ILE A 236 -0.72 13.13 14.05
C ILE A 236 -1.90 13.79 14.78
N VAL A 237 -2.23 13.29 15.98
CA VAL A 237 -3.37 13.76 16.77
C VAL A 237 -3.19 15.22 17.22
N ASN A 238 -1.95 15.72 17.25
CA ASN A 238 -1.61 17.01 17.88
C ASN A 238 -1.27 18.14 16.89
N GLU A 239 -1.25 17.90 15.57
CA GLU A 239 -0.92 18.94 14.58
C GLU A 239 -2.19 19.53 13.94
N SER A 240 -2.47 20.82 14.21
CA SER A 240 -3.53 21.57 13.51
C SER A 240 -3.04 22.99 13.20
N ASP A 241 -2.61 23.21 11.97
CA ASP A 241 -2.13 24.51 11.48
C ASP A 241 -2.86 25.02 10.21
N GLY A 242 -4.01 24.41 9.89
CA GLY A 242 -4.84 24.79 8.76
C GLY A 242 -4.46 24.15 7.42
N LYS A 243 -3.30 23.48 7.30
CA LYS A 243 -2.96 22.67 6.12
C LYS A 243 -3.54 21.26 6.23
N LYS A 244 -3.78 20.63 5.09
CA LYS A 244 -4.20 19.24 5.04
C LYS A 244 -3.00 18.34 5.33
N ASN A 245 -3.04 17.61 6.42
CA ASN A 245 -1.96 16.72 6.84
C ASN A 245 -2.34 15.27 6.55
N LEU A 246 -1.65 14.62 5.60
CA LEU A 246 -1.77 13.17 5.38
C LEU A 246 -0.63 12.45 6.09
N SER A 247 -0.99 11.57 6.99
CA SER A 247 -0.03 10.71 7.66
C SER A 247 0.06 9.34 7.01
N ILE A 248 1.28 8.84 6.83
CA ILE A 248 1.57 7.49 6.38
C ILE A 248 2.52 6.85 7.38
N ASN A 249 2.04 5.82 8.06
CA ASN A 249 2.76 5.17 9.15
C ASN A 249 3.03 3.71 8.82
N PHE A 250 4.28 3.37 8.56
CA PHE A 250 4.69 1.99 8.30
C PHE A 250 4.90 1.24 9.63
N HIS A 251 4.06 0.23 9.83
CA HIS A 251 4.13 -0.75 10.91
C HIS A 251 4.95 -1.98 10.47
N SER A 252 5.88 -1.77 9.55
CA SER A 252 6.77 -2.76 8.97
C SER A 252 8.19 -2.55 9.47
N GLY A 253 9.05 -3.58 9.33
CA GLY A 253 10.45 -3.40 9.68
C GLY A 253 11.26 -4.69 9.61
N ILE A 254 12.59 -4.53 9.66
CA ILE A 254 13.55 -5.61 9.69
C ILE A 254 14.47 -5.50 10.92
N LEU A 255 14.67 -6.63 11.60
CA LEU A 255 15.62 -6.76 12.71
C LEU A 255 16.79 -7.63 12.26
N GLY A 256 17.87 -7.01 11.82
CA GLY A 256 18.96 -7.73 11.17
C GLY A 256 18.47 -8.44 9.91
N TYR A 257 19.09 -9.57 9.56
CA TYR A 257 18.72 -10.35 8.39
C TYR A 257 18.53 -11.82 8.75
N PRO A 258 17.44 -12.49 8.44
CA PRO A 258 16.13 -12.13 7.85
C PRO A 258 14.99 -12.23 8.89
N HIS A 259 14.44 -11.14 9.40
CA HIS A 259 13.42 -11.20 10.46
C HIS A 259 12.19 -10.30 10.26
N VAL A 260 11.71 -10.12 9.03
CA VAL A 260 10.45 -9.37 8.74
C VAL A 260 9.29 -9.93 9.55
N ILE A 261 9.06 -11.24 9.51
CA ILE A 261 7.93 -11.91 10.19
C ILE A 261 7.97 -11.67 11.72
N LYS A 262 9.17 -11.64 12.33
CA LYS A 262 9.30 -11.45 13.78
C LYS A 262 8.85 -10.04 14.18
N VAL A 263 9.27 -9.04 13.42
CA VAL A 263 8.88 -7.63 13.65
C VAL A 263 7.36 -7.50 13.43
N ALA A 264 6.85 -7.97 12.31
CA ALA A 264 5.43 -7.87 11.98
C ALA A 264 4.53 -8.52 13.04
N LYS A 265 4.85 -9.74 13.51
CA LYS A 265 4.08 -10.41 14.57
C LYS A 265 3.97 -9.58 15.84
N HIS A 266 5.08 -8.97 16.26
CA HIS A 266 5.10 -8.14 17.46
C HIS A 266 4.32 -6.84 17.25
N VAL A 267 4.65 -6.09 16.20
CA VAL A 267 4.05 -4.78 15.91
C VAL A 267 2.54 -4.89 15.68
N ASN A 268 2.09 -5.90 14.92
CA ASN A 268 0.68 -6.13 14.65
C ASN A 268 -0.09 -6.46 15.94
N ALA A 269 0.48 -7.29 16.83
CA ALA A 269 -0.13 -7.62 18.11
C ALA A 269 -0.21 -6.40 19.04
N GLU A 270 0.87 -5.62 19.15
CA GLU A 270 0.86 -4.40 19.97
C GLU A 270 -0.06 -3.31 19.40
N PHE A 271 -0.16 -3.18 18.07
CA PHE A 271 -1.13 -2.29 17.43
C PHE A 271 -2.57 -2.67 17.81
N LEU A 272 -2.96 -3.94 17.70
CA LEU A 272 -4.31 -4.39 18.05
C LEU A 272 -4.63 -4.15 19.54
N LYS A 273 -3.67 -4.38 20.43
CA LYS A 273 -3.83 -4.06 21.89
C LYS A 273 -3.98 -2.56 22.11
N PHE A 274 -3.12 -1.76 21.42
CA PHE A 274 -3.12 -0.31 21.57
C PHE A 274 -4.41 0.32 21.08
N ILE A 275 -4.90 -0.11 19.91
CA ILE A 275 -6.08 0.49 19.30
C ILE A 275 -7.34 0.16 20.12
N GLY A 276 -7.54 -1.13 20.46
CA GLY A 276 -8.72 -1.57 21.21
C GLY A 276 -10.00 -0.97 20.65
N ASN A 277 -10.74 -0.20 21.47
CA ASN A 277 -11.94 0.52 21.07
C ASN A 277 -11.71 2.04 20.89
N LYS A 278 -10.47 2.48 20.71
CA LYS A 278 -10.16 3.90 20.58
C LYS A 278 -10.69 4.46 19.26
N LYS A 279 -11.23 5.67 19.33
CA LYS A 279 -11.66 6.48 18.17
C LYS A 279 -10.60 7.55 17.92
N ILE A 280 -9.49 7.14 17.32
CA ILE A 280 -8.38 8.04 17.01
C ILE A 280 -8.10 7.99 15.52
N HIS A 281 -7.81 9.14 14.95
CA HIS A 281 -7.40 9.22 13.56
C HIS A 281 -6.01 8.63 13.37
N LEU A 282 -5.83 7.75 12.35
CA LEU A 282 -4.59 7.04 12.09
C LEU A 282 -3.88 7.50 10.81
N GLY A 283 -4.60 8.21 9.92
CA GLY A 283 -4.14 8.38 8.55
C GLY A 283 -4.03 7.04 7.84
N VAL A 284 -3.01 6.84 7.03
CA VAL A 284 -2.72 5.57 6.37
C VAL A 284 -1.83 4.72 7.27
N ALA A 285 -2.35 3.60 7.76
CA ALA A 285 -1.60 2.65 8.58
C ALA A 285 -1.19 1.43 7.73
N VAL A 286 0.11 1.28 7.48
CA VAL A 286 0.68 0.34 6.50
C VAL A 286 1.38 -0.82 7.21
N PHE A 287 0.97 -2.07 6.92
CA PHE A 287 1.42 -3.26 7.66
C PHE A 287 2.09 -4.31 6.77
N ASP A 288 3.08 -5.00 7.35
CA ASP A 288 3.48 -6.33 6.89
C ASP A 288 2.47 -7.37 7.38
N PHE A 289 2.20 -8.38 6.54
CA PHE A 289 1.30 -9.50 6.85
C PHE A 289 -0.04 -9.02 7.42
N ILE A 290 -0.65 -8.05 6.71
CA ILE A 290 -1.93 -7.46 7.11
C ILE A 290 -3.01 -8.54 7.22
N THR A 291 -3.88 -8.40 8.22
CA THR A 291 -4.98 -9.36 8.50
C THR A 291 -6.34 -8.66 8.53
N PRO A 292 -7.44 -9.44 8.39
CA PRO A 292 -8.79 -8.89 8.53
C PRO A 292 -9.03 -8.16 9.86
N GLU A 293 -8.40 -8.63 10.96
CA GLU A 293 -8.53 -8.02 12.29
C GLU A 293 -7.90 -6.63 12.33
N ILE A 294 -6.71 -6.47 11.70
CA ILE A 294 -6.03 -5.19 11.58
C ILE A 294 -6.86 -4.23 10.73
N CYS A 295 -7.36 -4.68 9.57
CA CYS A 295 -8.24 -3.86 8.73
C CYS A 295 -9.47 -3.38 9.50
N ASN A 296 -10.15 -4.29 10.23
CA ASN A 296 -11.30 -3.95 11.05
C ASN A 296 -10.96 -2.93 12.14
N ALA A 297 -9.81 -3.07 12.79
CA ALA A 297 -9.36 -2.15 13.83
C ALA A 297 -9.12 -0.75 13.26
N VAL A 298 -8.45 -0.63 12.11
CA VAL A 298 -8.22 0.66 11.44
C VAL A 298 -9.51 1.28 10.94
N ILE A 299 -10.34 0.53 10.21
CA ILE A 299 -11.64 1.02 9.68
C ILE A 299 -12.56 1.46 10.82
N GLY A 300 -12.57 0.70 11.92
CA GLY A 300 -13.36 0.98 13.11
C GLY A 300 -13.08 2.33 13.76
N THR A 301 -11.92 2.93 13.53
CA THR A 301 -11.57 4.26 14.08
C THR A 301 -12.26 5.42 13.34
N ASN A 302 -12.87 5.17 12.19
CA ASN A 302 -13.61 6.17 11.41
C ASN A 302 -15.05 6.42 11.91
N LYS A 303 -15.55 5.60 12.85
CA LYS A 303 -16.95 5.62 13.35
C LYS A 303 -17.13 6.40 14.64
#